data_21de699cf0976b7e5509301c9447628b
#
_entry.id   21de699cf0976b7e5509301c9447628b
#
_cell.length_a   1.000
_cell.length_b   1.000
_cell.length_c   1.000
_cell.angle_alpha   90.00
_cell.angle_beta   90.00
_cell.angle_gamma   90.00
#
_symmetry.space_group_name_H-M   'P 1'
#
loop_
_entity.id
_entity.type
_entity.pdbx_description
1 polymer ?
#
loop_
_entity_poly.entity_id
_entity_poly.type
_entity_poly.pdbx_seq_one_letter_code
_entity_poly.pdbx_strand_id
1 'polypeptide(L)'
;MSAVKTIGIIGGGQLGLMIIEQAHLLGARTICLDPAEDAPAFKISDERIVGRFDDPAALEELCRRSDVVTYEFENVPGNLLVALEQKYNIKQGFRPLFDSQDRLREKSNACDHGLKTPAFMAVDDEESLHRAIARIGYPCVLKTRTLGYDGHGQAVLRGEADLAKARELLAVPCILEEFVPFDFEASVVLVSDGERVICFPVCLLYTSPSPRDRSVSR
;
A
#
# COMPACT_ATOMS: atom_id res chain seq x y z
N MET A 1 -17.43 4.48 26.76
CA MET A 1 -16.40 4.85 25.76
C MET A 1 -16.69 6.29 25.34
N SER A 2 -15.71 7.19 25.43
CA SER A 2 -15.84 8.54 24.88
C SER A 2 -16.05 8.41 23.36
N ALA A 3 -17.02 9.11 22.80
CA ALA A 3 -17.20 9.13 21.35
C ALA A 3 -15.96 9.76 20.69
N VAL A 4 -15.46 9.15 19.62
CA VAL A 4 -14.40 9.73 18.80
C VAL A 4 -14.91 11.04 18.22
N LYS A 5 -14.20 12.15 18.49
CA LYS A 5 -14.61 13.48 18.07
C LYS A 5 -13.84 13.97 16.86
N THR A 6 -12.59 13.56 16.72
CA THR A 6 -11.69 14.01 15.66
C THR A 6 -10.88 12.85 15.11
N ILE A 7 -10.94 12.64 13.80
CA ILE A 7 -10.18 11.64 13.07
C ILE A 7 -9.09 12.34 12.26
N GLY A 8 -7.83 11.96 12.47
CA GLY A 8 -6.70 12.38 11.66
C GLY A 8 -6.51 11.41 10.49
N ILE A 9 -6.31 11.93 9.29
CA ILE A 9 -6.13 11.15 8.07
C ILE A 9 -4.79 11.52 7.42
N ILE A 10 -3.92 10.53 7.24
CA ILE A 10 -2.67 10.66 6.50
C ILE A 10 -2.94 10.22 5.06
N GLY A 11 -2.89 11.18 4.14
CA GLY A 11 -3.25 11.01 2.74
C GLY A 11 -4.57 11.68 2.40
N GLY A 12 -4.51 12.64 1.48
CA GLY A 12 -5.64 13.46 1.04
C GLY A 12 -6.15 13.10 -0.35
N GLY A 13 -5.83 11.92 -0.86
CA GLY A 13 -6.30 11.43 -2.15
C GLY A 13 -7.78 11.07 -2.17
N GLN A 14 -8.19 10.29 -3.15
CA GLN A 14 -9.58 9.87 -3.34
C GLN A 14 -10.09 9.00 -2.18
N LEU A 15 -9.24 8.11 -1.64
CA LEU A 15 -9.61 7.28 -0.49
C LEU A 15 -9.73 8.13 0.78
N GLY A 16 -8.81 9.07 1.00
CA GLY A 16 -8.89 10.04 2.10
C GLY A 16 -10.20 10.82 2.07
N LEU A 17 -10.61 11.30 0.89
CA LEU A 17 -11.91 11.96 0.70
C LEU A 17 -13.07 11.05 1.12
N MET A 18 -13.09 9.80 0.65
CA MET A 18 -14.15 8.83 1.01
C MET A 18 -14.17 8.51 2.50
N ILE A 19 -13.00 8.44 3.15
CA ILE A 19 -12.92 8.25 4.62
C ILE A 19 -13.55 9.45 5.34
N ILE A 20 -13.26 10.68 4.90
CA ILE A 20 -13.82 11.91 5.48
C ILE A 20 -15.34 11.94 5.34
N GLU A 21 -15.87 11.61 4.16
CA GLU A 21 -17.32 11.53 3.95
C GLU A 21 -17.99 10.61 4.97
N GLN A 22 -17.43 9.43 5.19
CA GLN A 22 -17.96 8.48 6.17
C GLN A 22 -17.78 8.96 7.60
N ALA A 23 -16.66 9.60 7.93
CA ALA A 23 -16.43 10.18 9.25
C ALA A 23 -17.47 11.25 9.60
N HIS A 24 -17.81 12.11 8.66
CA HIS A 24 -18.83 13.14 8.83
C HIS A 24 -20.24 12.53 9.03
N LEU A 25 -20.59 11.45 8.32
CA LEU A 25 -21.85 10.72 8.55
C LEU A 25 -21.92 10.12 9.97
N LEU A 26 -20.78 9.81 10.57
CA LEU A 26 -20.71 9.34 11.95
C LEU A 26 -20.63 10.49 12.99
N GLY A 27 -20.67 11.74 12.53
CA GLY A 27 -20.61 12.92 13.39
C GLY A 27 -19.20 13.24 13.92
N ALA A 28 -18.14 12.68 13.32
CA ALA A 28 -16.76 13.00 13.69
C ALA A 28 -16.25 14.19 12.86
N ARG A 29 -15.39 14.99 13.47
CA ARG A 29 -14.57 15.99 12.78
C ARG A 29 -13.35 15.32 12.14
N THR A 30 -12.75 15.97 11.15
CA THR A 30 -11.62 15.43 10.41
C THR A 30 -10.49 16.43 10.26
N ILE A 31 -9.26 15.95 10.36
CA ILE A 31 -8.03 16.69 10.02
C ILE A 31 -7.28 15.84 9.01
N CYS A 32 -7.01 16.39 7.83
CA CYS A 32 -6.32 15.68 6.77
C CYS A 32 -4.91 16.26 6.57
N LEU A 33 -3.91 15.39 6.42
CA LEU A 33 -2.53 15.74 6.08
C LEU A 33 -2.20 15.23 4.68
N ASP A 34 -1.72 16.12 3.82
CA ASP A 34 -1.24 15.80 2.47
C ASP A 34 -0.20 16.84 2.00
N PRO A 35 0.80 16.47 1.20
CA PRO A 35 1.76 17.43 0.64
C PRO A 35 1.17 18.33 -0.45
N ALA A 36 0.11 17.92 -1.14
CA ALA A 36 -0.53 18.68 -2.19
C ALA A 36 -1.56 19.68 -1.61
N GLU A 37 -1.38 20.96 -1.86
CA GLU A 37 -2.29 22.02 -1.39
C GLU A 37 -3.72 21.86 -1.93
N ASP A 38 -3.87 21.22 -3.08
CA ASP A 38 -5.14 20.96 -3.77
C ASP A 38 -5.63 19.53 -3.62
N ALA A 39 -5.13 18.80 -2.60
CA ALA A 39 -5.53 17.42 -2.34
C ALA A 39 -7.06 17.28 -2.30
N PRO A 40 -7.65 16.27 -2.96
CA PRO A 40 -9.11 16.10 -3.07
C PRO A 40 -9.83 16.13 -1.73
N ALA A 41 -9.27 15.50 -0.70
CA ALA A 41 -9.86 15.43 0.63
C ALA A 41 -9.90 16.78 1.36
N PHE A 42 -9.03 17.73 1.03
CA PHE A 42 -9.02 19.05 1.62
C PHE A 42 -10.29 19.88 1.31
N LYS A 43 -11.03 19.48 0.27
CA LYS A 43 -12.27 20.17 -0.11
C LYS A 43 -13.39 19.99 0.93
N ILE A 44 -13.33 18.93 1.71
CA ILE A 44 -14.38 18.56 2.66
C ILE A 44 -13.85 18.34 4.09
N SER A 45 -12.55 18.23 4.31
CA SER A 45 -11.99 18.10 5.66
C SER A 45 -12.28 19.36 6.49
N ASP A 46 -12.58 19.21 7.79
CA ASP A 46 -12.77 20.33 8.69
C ASP A 46 -11.50 21.16 8.87
N GLU A 47 -10.36 20.47 8.88
CA GLU A 47 -9.03 21.09 8.97
C GLU A 47 -8.04 20.36 8.05
N ARG A 48 -7.01 21.09 7.63
CA ARG A 48 -5.94 20.56 6.77
C ARG A 48 -4.57 20.89 7.31
N ILE A 49 -3.63 19.99 7.07
CA ILE A 49 -2.20 20.19 7.29
C ILE A 49 -1.51 19.94 5.96
N VAL A 50 -0.92 20.97 5.39
CA VAL A 50 -0.07 20.81 4.20
C VAL A 50 1.33 20.44 4.68
N GLY A 51 1.75 19.20 4.42
CA GLY A 51 3.01 18.68 4.92
C GLY A 51 3.38 17.36 4.25
N ARG A 52 4.68 17.08 4.19
CA ARG A 52 5.18 15.85 3.61
C ARG A 52 4.87 14.66 4.54
N PHE A 53 4.69 13.49 3.95
CA PHE A 53 4.45 12.25 4.73
C PHE A 53 5.69 11.75 5.49
N ASP A 54 6.87 12.27 5.18
CA ASP A 54 8.12 12.02 5.87
C ASP A 54 8.54 13.17 6.82
N ASP A 55 7.67 14.16 7.04
CA ASP A 55 7.88 15.22 8.01
C ASP A 55 7.36 14.80 9.40
N PRO A 56 8.26 14.53 10.38
CA PRO A 56 7.86 14.12 11.71
C PRO A 56 7.01 15.16 12.44
N ALA A 57 7.24 16.46 12.19
CA ALA A 57 6.53 17.53 12.89
C ALA A 57 5.07 17.63 12.38
N ALA A 58 4.85 17.52 11.08
CA ALA A 58 3.52 17.51 10.49
C ALA A 58 2.69 16.29 10.94
N LEU A 59 3.33 15.11 10.95
CA LEU A 59 2.69 13.89 11.43
C LEU A 59 2.37 13.96 12.95
N GLU A 60 3.28 14.48 13.76
CA GLU A 60 3.04 14.63 15.21
C GLU A 60 1.96 15.68 15.49
N GLU A 61 1.90 16.77 14.71
CA GLU A 61 0.83 17.75 14.81
C GLU A 61 -0.53 17.12 14.54
N LEU A 62 -0.66 16.34 13.45
CA LEU A 62 -1.88 15.61 13.13
C LEU A 62 -2.29 14.68 14.28
N CYS A 63 -1.35 13.86 14.75
CA CYS A 63 -1.61 12.90 15.83
C CYS A 63 -2.05 13.58 17.13
N ARG A 64 -1.38 14.67 17.52
CA ARG A 64 -1.68 15.40 18.75
C ARG A 64 -3.08 16.04 18.74
N ARG A 65 -3.60 16.39 17.57
CA ARG A 65 -4.89 17.07 17.37
C ARG A 65 -6.04 16.11 17.10
N SER A 66 -5.76 14.81 17.04
CA SER A 66 -6.74 13.78 16.70
C SER A 66 -6.95 12.78 17.83
N ASP A 67 -8.18 12.32 18.03
CA ASP A 67 -8.49 11.24 18.98
C ASP A 67 -8.04 9.87 18.43
N VAL A 68 -8.08 9.72 17.12
CA VAL A 68 -7.62 8.54 16.39
C VAL A 68 -7.05 8.96 15.04
N VAL A 69 -6.01 8.27 14.59
CA VAL A 69 -5.37 8.50 13.29
C VAL A 69 -5.47 7.27 12.43
N THR A 70 -5.75 7.47 11.17
CA THR A 70 -5.70 6.46 10.10
C THR A 70 -4.84 6.96 8.94
N TYR A 71 -4.40 6.06 8.08
CA TYR A 71 -3.69 6.41 6.84
C TYR A 71 -4.36 5.71 5.65
N GLU A 72 -4.36 6.36 4.50
CA GLU A 72 -4.76 5.77 3.22
C GLU A 72 -3.57 5.64 2.27
N PHE A 73 -2.49 6.39 2.52
CA PHE A 73 -1.30 6.41 1.69
C PHE A 73 -0.29 5.34 2.15
N GLU A 74 0.04 4.41 1.26
CA GLU A 74 0.86 3.25 1.57
C GLU A 74 2.37 3.54 1.73
N ASN A 75 2.84 4.70 1.30
CA ASN A 75 4.27 5.04 1.34
C ASN A 75 4.66 5.97 2.49
N VAL A 76 3.89 6.00 3.57
CA VAL A 76 4.29 6.67 4.81
C VAL A 76 5.47 5.92 5.42
N PRO A 77 6.58 6.60 5.81
CA PRO A 77 7.74 5.90 6.38
C PRO A 77 7.39 5.14 7.65
N GLY A 78 7.58 3.82 7.63
CA GLY A 78 7.18 2.93 8.72
C GLY A 78 7.86 3.25 10.05
N ASN A 79 9.12 3.69 10.04
CA ASN A 79 9.85 4.11 11.24
C ASN A 79 9.20 5.30 11.97
N LEU A 80 8.60 6.23 11.24
CA LEU A 80 7.87 7.35 11.84
C LEU A 80 6.56 6.87 12.48
N LEU A 81 5.82 5.99 11.80
CA LEU A 81 4.58 5.43 12.33
C LEU A 81 4.82 4.59 13.60
N VAL A 82 5.90 3.80 13.66
CA VAL A 82 6.30 3.05 14.87
C VAL A 82 6.45 3.98 16.07
N ALA A 83 7.14 5.10 15.91
CA ALA A 83 7.38 6.05 16.99
C ALA A 83 6.08 6.75 17.42
N LEU A 84 5.18 7.02 16.48
CA LEU A 84 3.92 7.70 16.72
C LEU A 84 2.87 6.77 17.37
N GLU A 85 2.77 5.51 16.95
CA GLU A 85 1.80 4.56 17.51
C GLU A 85 2.05 4.23 18.99
N GLN A 86 3.29 4.42 19.48
CA GLN A 86 3.60 4.28 20.90
C GLN A 86 3.00 5.41 21.77
N LYS A 87 2.70 6.56 21.17
CA LYS A 87 2.22 7.76 21.86
C LYS A 87 0.77 8.08 21.53
N TYR A 88 0.32 7.74 20.34
CA TYR A 88 -0.95 8.15 19.77
C TYR A 88 -1.78 6.96 19.28
N ASN A 89 -3.08 7.16 19.15
CA ASN A 89 -4.02 6.14 18.77
C ASN A 89 -4.04 5.96 17.24
N ILE A 90 -3.12 5.18 16.70
CA ILE A 90 -3.08 4.79 15.28
C ILE A 90 -3.62 3.36 15.18
N LYS A 91 -4.92 3.21 14.89
CA LYS A 91 -5.62 1.92 15.00
C LYS A 91 -5.11 0.84 14.06
N GLN A 92 -4.72 1.20 12.84
CA GLN A 92 -4.18 0.22 11.88
C GLN A 92 -2.80 -0.29 12.32
N GLY A 93 -2.05 0.50 13.16
CA GLY A 93 -0.66 0.24 13.47
C GLY A 93 0.25 0.39 12.25
N PHE A 94 1.54 0.24 12.45
CA PHE A 94 2.49 0.31 11.34
C PHE A 94 2.76 -1.05 10.69
N ARG A 95 2.52 -2.16 11.40
CA ARG A 95 2.92 -3.49 10.96
C ARG A 95 2.33 -3.92 9.63
N PRO A 96 1.02 -3.77 9.37
CA PRO A 96 0.45 -4.10 8.06
C PRO A 96 1.09 -3.29 6.94
N LEU A 97 1.34 -1.99 7.18
CA LEU A 97 1.98 -1.12 6.20
C LEU A 97 3.44 -1.55 5.95
N PHE A 98 4.20 -1.80 7.01
CA PHE A 98 5.58 -2.26 6.89
C PHE A 98 5.70 -3.56 6.09
N ASP A 99 4.82 -4.52 6.34
CA ASP A 99 4.84 -5.80 5.64
C ASP A 99 4.46 -5.66 4.16
N SER A 100 3.46 -4.82 3.84
CA SER A 100 2.97 -4.63 2.46
C SER A 100 3.84 -3.69 1.60
N GLN A 101 4.68 -2.84 2.19
CA GLN A 101 5.56 -1.93 1.45
C GLN A 101 6.68 -2.64 0.67
N ASP A 102 6.98 -3.89 1.00
CA ASP A 102 8.04 -4.67 0.37
C ASP A 102 7.48 -6.02 -0.07
N ARG A 103 7.41 -6.26 -1.37
CA ARG A 103 6.85 -7.51 -1.95
C ARG A 103 7.50 -8.78 -1.43
N LEU A 104 8.78 -8.75 -1.08
CA LEU A 104 9.46 -9.91 -0.51
C LEU A 104 8.96 -10.20 0.92
N ARG A 105 8.82 -9.15 1.73
CA ARG A 105 8.26 -9.31 3.10
C ARG A 105 6.80 -9.74 3.05
N GLU A 106 6.00 -9.10 2.20
CA GLU A 106 4.58 -9.43 2.03
C GLU A 106 4.37 -10.90 1.67
N LYS A 107 5.09 -11.40 0.66
CA LYS A 107 5.00 -12.81 0.25
C LYS A 107 5.56 -13.77 1.30
N SER A 108 6.67 -13.43 1.95
CA SER A 108 7.22 -14.23 3.03
C SER A 108 6.22 -14.34 4.19
N ASN A 109 5.64 -13.22 4.60
CA ASN A 109 4.60 -13.17 5.63
C ASN A 109 3.37 -14.00 5.24
N ALA A 110 2.92 -13.92 3.99
CA ALA A 110 1.81 -14.74 3.49
C ALA A 110 2.13 -16.24 3.59
N CYS A 111 3.34 -16.66 3.18
CA CYS A 111 3.79 -18.05 3.29
C CYS A 111 3.88 -18.52 4.74
N ASP A 112 4.42 -17.70 5.63
CA ASP A 112 4.56 -18.01 7.07
C ASP A 112 3.19 -18.24 7.74
N HIS A 113 2.14 -17.61 7.18
CA HIS A 113 0.76 -17.79 7.62
C HIS A 113 -0.01 -18.84 6.80
N GLY A 114 0.69 -19.65 5.99
CA GLY A 114 0.08 -20.77 5.26
C GLY A 114 -0.70 -20.39 4.00
N LEU A 115 -0.58 -19.14 3.53
CA LEU A 115 -1.18 -18.74 2.27
C LEU A 115 -0.32 -19.22 1.09
N LYS A 116 -0.97 -19.64 0.02
CA LYS A 116 -0.28 -20.03 -1.22
C LYS A 116 0.10 -18.78 -2.01
N THR A 117 1.36 -18.70 -2.39
CA THR A 117 1.89 -17.68 -3.29
C THR A 117 2.59 -18.37 -4.46
N PRO A 118 2.78 -17.69 -5.61
CA PRO A 118 3.73 -18.15 -6.63
C PRO A 118 5.11 -18.33 -6.01
N ALA A 119 5.94 -19.22 -6.57
CA ALA A 119 7.34 -19.32 -6.16
C ALA A 119 8.04 -17.96 -6.37
N PHE A 120 8.88 -17.56 -5.44
CA PHE A 120 9.58 -16.28 -5.53
C PHE A 120 11.00 -16.34 -4.94
N MET A 121 11.86 -15.44 -5.40
CA MET A 121 13.21 -15.25 -4.87
C MET A 121 13.61 -13.79 -4.87
N ALA A 122 14.38 -13.38 -3.87
CA ALA A 122 15.03 -12.07 -3.85
C ALA A 122 16.07 -11.96 -4.96
N VAL A 123 16.14 -10.77 -5.57
CA VAL A 123 17.09 -10.45 -6.64
C VAL A 123 17.68 -9.07 -6.35
N ASP A 124 18.97 -9.02 -6.03
CA ASP A 124 19.68 -7.80 -5.70
C ASP A 124 20.72 -7.39 -6.76
N ASP A 125 21.07 -8.34 -7.66
CA ASP A 125 22.07 -8.18 -8.71
C ASP A 125 21.84 -9.18 -9.86
N GLU A 126 22.68 -9.11 -10.90
CA GLU A 126 22.58 -10.00 -12.07
C GLU A 126 22.88 -11.46 -11.72
N GLU A 127 23.77 -11.72 -10.77
CA GLU A 127 24.10 -13.09 -10.34
C GLU A 127 22.91 -13.74 -9.62
N SER A 128 22.26 -13.02 -8.71
CA SER A 128 21.05 -13.48 -8.03
C SER A 128 19.88 -13.62 -8.97
N LEU A 129 19.77 -12.78 -10.03
CA LEU A 129 18.77 -12.94 -11.10
C LEU A 129 18.95 -14.28 -11.82
N HIS A 130 20.18 -14.60 -12.23
CA HIS A 130 20.45 -15.87 -12.90
C HIS A 130 20.16 -17.08 -12.01
N ARG A 131 20.53 -17.00 -10.72
CA ARG A 131 20.18 -18.06 -9.74
C ARG A 131 18.67 -18.22 -9.60
N ALA A 132 17.93 -17.11 -9.52
CA ALA A 132 16.49 -17.13 -9.38
C ALA A 132 15.80 -17.70 -10.63
N ILE A 133 16.25 -17.33 -11.85
CA ILE A 133 15.74 -17.89 -13.10
C ILE A 133 16.03 -19.40 -13.18
N ALA A 134 17.24 -19.83 -12.79
CA ALA A 134 17.57 -21.25 -12.79
C ALA A 134 16.68 -22.07 -11.85
N ARG A 135 16.16 -21.46 -10.78
CA ARG A 135 15.29 -22.10 -9.81
C ARG A 135 13.81 -22.07 -10.18
N ILE A 136 13.34 -20.94 -10.70
CA ILE A 136 11.90 -20.69 -10.99
C ILE A 136 11.57 -21.12 -12.43
N GLY A 137 12.47 -20.86 -13.38
CA GLY A 137 12.25 -21.10 -14.79
C GLY A 137 11.58 -19.94 -15.53
N TYR A 138 11.38 -20.12 -16.84
CA TYR A 138 10.61 -19.22 -17.69
C TYR A 138 9.23 -19.83 -17.98
N PRO A 139 8.16 -19.02 -18.16
CA PRO A 139 8.15 -17.57 -17.96
C PRO A 139 8.14 -17.19 -16.47
N CYS A 140 8.73 -16.02 -16.15
CA CYS A 140 8.74 -15.46 -14.80
C CYS A 140 8.56 -13.93 -14.84
N VAL A 141 8.34 -13.31 -13.70
CA VAL A 141 8.12 -11.86 -13.59
C VAL A 141 9.11 -11.27 -12.60
N LEU A 142 9.95 -10.37 -13.07
CA LEU A 142 10.82 -9.56 -12.21
C LEU A 142 10.06 -8.29 -11.80
N LYS A 143 10.07 -7.97 -10.51
CA LYS A 143 9.41 -6.77 -9.96
C LYS A 143 10.34 -6.05 -9.01
N THR A 144 10.28 -4.71 -8.96
CA THR A 144 10.91 -3.97 -7.88
C THR A 144 10.23 -4.33 -6.56
N ARG A 145 10.99 -4.45 -5.47
CA ARG A 145 10.44 -4.82 -4.15
C ARG A 145 9.54 -3.75 -3.57
N THR A 146 9.86 -2.47 -3.83
CA THR A 146 9.15 -1.31 -3.29
C THR A 146 8.74 -0.36 -4.42
N LEU A 147 7.77 0.52 -4.15
CA LEU A 147 7.34 1.63 -5.01
C LEU A 147 6.83 1.25 -6.41
N GLY A 148 6.56 -0.03 -6.69
CA GLY A 148 5.95 -0.45 -7.95
C GLY A 148 4.43 -0.42 -7.86
N TYR A 149 3.77 0.23 -8.84
CA TYR A 149 2.30 0.32 -8.94
C TYR A 149 1.87 0.25 -10.41
N ASP A 150 0.65 -0.20 -10.66
CA ASP A 150 -0.02 -0.22 -11.97
C ASP A 150 0.86 -0.72 -13.14
N GLY A 151 1.63 -1.80 -12.89
CA GLY A 151 2.52 -2.37 -13.91
C GLY A 151 3.88 -1.68 -14.03
N HIS A 152 4.10 -0.55 -13.36
CA HIS A 152 5.41 0.09 -13.27
C HIS A 152 6.35 -0.72 -12.37
N GLY A 153 7.64 -0.76 -12.73
CA GLY A 153 8.66 -1.50 -11.98
C GLY A 153 8.53 -3.02 -12.10
N GLN A 154 8.03 -3.53 -13.24
CA GLN A 154 7.99 -4.98 -13.51
C GLN A 154 8.33 -5.31 -14.97
N ALA A 155 8.88 -6.52 -15.17
CA ALA A 155 9.18 -7.08 -16.48
C ALA A 155 8.82 -8.58 -16.53
N VAL A 156 8.05 -8.99 -17.53
CA VAL A 156 7.81 -10.40 -17.81
C VAL A 156 8.98 -10.93 -18.63
N LEU A 157 9.62 -11.97 -18.14
CA LEU A 157 10.74 -12.65 -18.78
C LEU A 157 10.24 -13.97 -19.34
N ARG A 158 10.20 -14.08 -20.68
CA ARG A 158 9.79 -15.30 -21.39
C ARG A 158 10.97 -16.15 -21.84
N GLY A 159 12.18 -15.58 -21.79
CA GLY A 159 13.42 -16.21 -22.19
C GLY A 159 14.60 -15.25 -22.06
N GLU A 160 15.77 -15.71 -22.43
CA GLU A 160 17.02 -14.93 -22.32
C GLU A 160 17.00 -13.59 -23.08
N ALA A 161 16.23 -13.50 -24.15
CA ALA A 161 16.09 -12.26 -24.93
C ALA A 161 15.48 -11.10 -24.10
N ASP A 162 14.75 -11.39 -23.02
CA ASP A 162 14.14 -10.39 -22.16
C ASP A 162 15.07 -9.89 -21.03
N LEU A 163 16.27 -10.47 -20.88
CA LEU A 163 17.21 -10.09 -19.81
C LEU A 163 17.66 -8.63 -19.88
N ALA A 164 17.68 -8.02 -21.07
CA ALA A 164 17.99 -6.60 -21.19
C ALA A 164 17.01 -5.72 -20.42
N LYS A 165 15.71 -6.05 -20.48
CA LYS A 165 14.66 -5.34 -19.71
C LYS A 165 14.80 -5.56 -18.20
N ALA A 166 15.22 -6.77 -17.80
CA ALA A 166 15.45 -7.07 -16.40
C ALA A 166 16.58 -6.21 -15.81
N ARG A 167 17.67 -6.01 -16.56
CA ARG A 167 18.82 -5.20 -16.12
C ARG A 167 18.45 -3.77 -15.77
N GLU A 168 17.50 -3.17 -16.46
CA GLU A 168 17.04 -1.81 -16.15
C GLU A 168 16.40 -1.71 -14.76
N LEU A 169 15.78 -2.79 -14.28
CA LEU A 169 15.13 -2.84 -12.96
C LEU A 169 16.12 -3.12 -11.83
N LEU A 170 17.29 -3.70 -12.12
CA LEU A 170 18.29 -4.09 -11.12
C LEU A 170 19.03 -2.90 -10.47
N ALA A 171 18.68 -1.66 -10.81
CA ALA A 171 19.17 -0.48 -10.11
C ALA A 171 18.66 -0.41 -8.65
N VAL A 172 17.63 -1.18 -8.32
CA VAL A 172 17.02 -1.30 -6.98
C VAL A 172 16.75 -2.77 -6.66
N PRO A 173 16.62 -3.13 -5.36
CA PRO A 173 16.25 -4.50 -4.97
C PRO A 173 14.96 -4.97 -5.63
N CYS A 174 14.99 -6.18 -6.17
CA CYS A 174 13.90 -6.81 -6.90
C CYS A 174 13.47 -8.14 -6.26
N ILE A 175 12.38 -8.68 -6.76
CA ILE A 175 11.88 -10.02 -6.52
C ILE A 175 11.55 -10.67 -7.86
N LEU A 176 11.99 -11.91 -8.09
CA LEU A 176 11.57 -12.72 -9.22
C LEU A 176 10.45 -13.65 -8.75
N GLU A 177 9.37 -13.68 -9.51
CA GLU A 177 8.20 -14.50 -9.21
C GLU A 177 7.90 -15.44 -10.39
N GLU A 178 7.38 -16.62 -10.08
CA GLU A 178 6.78 -17.51 -11.06
C GLU A 178 5.64 -16.79 -11.81
N PHE A 179 5.57 -16.95 -13.11
CA PHE A 179 4.45 -16.43 -13.90
C PHE A 179 3.23 -17.32 -13.72
N VAL A 180 2.17 -16.79 -13.17
CA VAL A 180 0.91 -17.50 -12.98
C VAL A 180 -0.04 -17.14 -14.12
N PRO A 181 -0.41 -18.11 -14.99
CA PRO A 181 -1.48 -17.91 -15.95
C PRO A 181 -2.82 -17.98 -15.18
N PHE A 182 -3.43 -16.83 -14.91
CA PHE A 182 -4.73 -16.77 -14.26
C PHE A 182 -5.84 -16.46 -15.26
N ASP A 183 -7.04 -16.99 -15.02
CA ASP A 183 -8.23 -16.74 -15.84
C ASP A 183 -8.89 -15.41 -15.49
N PHE A 184 -8.79 -15.00 -14.24
CA PHE A 184 -9.35 -13.74 -13.74
C PHE A 184 -8.65 -13.28 -12.46
N GLU A 185 -8.80 -12.02 -12.15
CA GLU A 185 -8.39 -11.43 -10.88
C GLU A 185 -9.61 -11.15 -10.01
N ALA A 186 -9.48 -11.36 -8.72
CA ALA A 186 -10.51 -11.06 -7.75
C ALA A 186 -9.91 -10.41 -6.51
N SER A 187 -10.71 -9.58 -5.86
CA SER A 187 -10.34 -8.96 -4.58
C SER A 187 -11.38 -9.24 -3.50
N VAL A 188 -10.93 -9.23 -2.26
CA VAL A 188 -11.79 -9.22 -1.09
C VAL A 188 -11.28 -8.18 -0.10
N VAL A 189 -12.19 -7.37 0.43
CA VAL A 189 -11.85 -6.39 1.47
C VAL A 189 -12.16 -7.03 2.83
N LEU A 190 -11.20 -6.93 3.73
CA LEU A 190 -11.32 -7.42 5.11
C LEU A 190 -11.19 -6.25 6.07
N VAL A 191 -12.02 -6.22 7.11
CA VAL A 191 -11.92 -5.26 8.21
C VAL A 191 -11.81 -6.04 9.51
N SER A 192 -10.79 -5.72 10.31
CA SER A 192 -10.56 -6.34 11.61
C SER A 192 -10.48 -5.29 12.71
N ASP A 193 -11.08 -5.57 13.86
CA ASP A 193 -10.91 -4.81 15.10
C ASP A 193 -9.95 -5.51 16.10
N GLY A 194 -9.28 -6.58 15.65
CA GLY A 194 -8.39 -7.42 16.46
C GLY A 194 -9.10 -8.62 17.12
N GLU A 195 -10.41 -8.58 17.30
CA GLU A 195 -11.22 -9.66 17.85
C GLU A 195 -12.09 -10.31 16.76
N ARG A 196 -12.62 -9.52 15.86
CA ARG A 196 -13.53 -9.94 14.79
C ARG A 196 -12.97 -9.52 13.43
N VAL A 197 -13.26 -10.35 12.44
CA VAL A 197 -12.97 -10.07 11.03
C VAL A 197 -14.28 -10.04 10.26
N ILE A 198 -14.51 -8.96 9.54
CA ILE A 198 -15.63 -8.82 8.60
C ILE A 198 -15.06 -8.94 7.20
N CYS A 199 -15.62 -9.90 6.42
CA CYS A 199 -15.29 -10.08 5.02
C CYS A 199 -16.38 -9.45 4.16
N PHE A 200 -16.00 -8.57 3.25
CA PHE A 200 -16.91 -8.11 2.20
C PHE A 200 -17.03 -9.16 1.09
N PRO A 201 -18.07 -9.11 0.26
CA PRO A 201 -18.19 -10.02 -0.87
C PRO A 201 -16.99 -9.94 -1.79
N VAL A 202 -16.61 -11.09 -2.36
CA VAL A 202 -15.54 -11.15 -3.38
C VAL A 202 -15.95 -10.33 -4.59
N CYS A 203 -15.05 -9.45 -5.03
CA CYS A 203 -15.22 -8.61 -6.21
C CYS A 203 -14.35 -9.13 -7.34
N LEU A 204 -14.95 -9.42 -8.49
CA LEU A 204 -14.21 -9.74 -9.70
C LEU A 204 -13.62 -8.47 -10.31
N LEU A 205 -12.30 -8.49 -10.57
CA LEU A 205 -11.61 -7.37 -11.18
C LEU A 205 -11.64 -7.53 -12.70
N TYR A 206 -12.25 -6.56 -13.37
CA TYR A 206 -12.27 -6.51 -14.84
C TYR A 206 -11.13 -5.62 -15.35
N THR A 207 -10.66 -5.89 -16.56
CA THR A 207 -9.62 -5.08 -17.23
C THR A 207 -10.08 -3.67 -17.60
N SER A 208 -11.38 -3.39 -17.54
CA SER A 208 -11.91 -2.05 -17.75
C SER A 208 -11.63 -1.17 -16.54
N PRO A 209 -11.12 0.06 -16.73
CA PRO A 209 -10.85 0.97 -15.63
C PRO A 209 -12.14 1.26 -14.86
N SER A 210 -12.08 1.15 -13.55
CA SER A 210 -13.18 1.53 -12.66
C SER A 210 -13.42 3.05 -12.73
N PRO A 211 -14.59 3.54 -12.30
CA PRO A 211 -14.80 4.98 -12.17
C PRO A 211 -13.75 5.70 -11.31
N ARG A 212 -13.17 4.97 -10.35
CA ARG A 212 -12.07 5.44 -9.49
C ARG A 212 -10.77 5.64 -10.28
N ASP A 213 -10.44 4.73 -11.19
CA ASP A 213 -9.22 4.82 -12.00
C ASP A 213 -9.29 5.95 -13.04
N ARG A 214 -10.50 6.31 -13.48
CA ARG A 214 -10.73 7.43 -14.40
C ARG A 214 -10.48 8.81 -13.78
N SER A 215 -10.51 8.93 -12.45
CA SER A 215 -10.30 10.21 -11.75
C SER A 215 -8.83 10.53 -11.55
N VAL A 216 -7.92 9.56 -11.71
CA VAL A 216 -6.46 9.73 -11.51
C VAL A 216 -5.73 10.08 -12.82
N SER A 217 -6.40 10.00 -13.97
CA SER A 217 -5.81 10.25 -15.29
C SER A 217 -6.10 11.65 -15.85
N ARG A 218 -6.10 12.69 -15.00
CA ARG A 218 -6.15 14.10 -15.45
C ARG A 218 -5.14 14.93 -14.71
#